data_6aa7ba60f98ebf874cce4494b7a54bfb
#
_entry.id   6aa7ba60f98ebf874cce4494b7a54bfb
#
_cell.length_a   1.000
_cell.length_b   1.000
_cell.length_c   1.000
_cell.angle_alpha   90.00
_cell.angle_beta   90.00
_cell.angle_gamma   90.00
#
_symmetry.space_group_name_H-M   'P 1'
#
loop_
_entity.id
_entity.type
_entity.pdbx_description
1 polymer ?
#
loop_
_entity_poly.entity_id
_entity_poly.type
_entity_poly.pdbx_seq_one_letter_code
_entity_poly.pdbx_strand_id
1 'polypeptide(L)'
;HGQPLPPNPDEPRELAESILDLFASKDGGFFSTSRFNETLLLRHREGHDGATPSANACAALALARLGVHFDRGSFRDAASRAIAAYGLAVEKQPRAFPTSLLVLDFLRSGPTEIALVGDPTDERTKALDRVVAGTFIAQRVIARGDGSPSQQPLLRGKTLVNGAPAVYICRNYACEAPITDPGALRAKLTLGG
;
A
#
# COMPACT_ATOMS: atom_id res chain seq x y z
N HIS A 1 6.57 6.78 -32.61
CA HIS A 1 6.02 7.37 -31.39
C HIS A 1 5.07 6.33 -30.77
N GLY A 2 5.62 5.41 -29.93
CA GLY A 2 4.81 4.43 -29.22
C GLY A 2 4.02 5.14 -28.13
N GLN A 3 2.69 4.98 -28.13
CA GLN A 3 1.90 5.30 -26.94
C GLN A 3 2.42 4.45 -25.79
N PRO A 4 2.57 5.02 -24.58
CA PRO A 4 2.92 4.21 -23.43
C PRO A 4 1.87 3.11 -23.27
N LEU A 5 2.32 1.88 -23.08
CA LEU A 5 1.43 0.76 -22.77
C LEU A 5 0.56 1.12 -21.57
N PRO A 6 -0.73 0.79 -21.58
CA PRO A 6 -1.56 1.00 -20.39
C PRO A 6 -0.93 0.24 -19.21
N PRO A 7 -0.93 0.80 -18.00
CA PRO A 7 -0.34 0.15 -16.84
C PRO A 7 -1.02 -1.21 -16.61
N ASN A 8 -0.21 -2.27 -16.52
CA ASN A 8 -0.70 -3.60 -16.19
C ASN A 8 -1.13 -3.59 -14.71
N PRO A 9 -2.42 -3.79 -14.38
CA PRO A 9 -2.91 -3.74 -12.99
C PRO A 9 -2.33 -4.86 -12.12
N ASP A 10 -1.85 -5.95 -12.72
CA ASP A 10 -1.24 -7.08 -12.03
C ASP A 10 0.26 -6.95 -11.80
N GLU A 11 0.93 -6.04 -12.50
CA GLU A 11 2.39 -5.84 -12.40
C GLU A 11 2.89 -5.64 -10.95
N PRO A 12 2.23 -4.81 -10.10
CA PRO A 12 2.67 -4.65 -8.71
C PRO A 12 2.58 -5.97 -7.90
N ARG A 13 1.61 -6.82 -8.19
CA ARG A 13 1.46 -8.14 -7.57
C ARG A 13 2.58 -9.07 -8.00
N GLU A 14 2.89 -9.14 -9.28
CA GLU A 14 3.96 -9.96 -9.85
C GLU A 14 5.33 -9.54 -9.31
N LEU A 15 5.58 -8.23 -9.17
CA LEU A 15 6.79 -7.70 -8.54
C LEU A 15 6.87 -8.08 -7.06
N ALA A 16 5.77 -8.02 -6.32
CA ALA A 16 5.73 -8.44 -4.91
C ALA A 16 6.02 -9.94 -4.76
N GLU A 17 5.43 -10.78 -5.61
CA GLU A 17 5.71 -12.22 -5.65
C GLU A 17 7.19 -12.49 -5.98
N SER A 18 7.77 -11.73 -6.92
CA SER A 18 9.19 -11.81 -7.24
C SER A 18 10.10 -11.42 -6.07
N ILE A 19 9.74 -10.38 -5.30
CA ILE A 19 10.48 -10.02 -4.07
C ILE A 19 10.48 -11.20 -3.09
N LEU A 20 9.34 -11.83 -2.88
CA LEU A 20 9.22 -12.97 -1.97
C LEU A 20 10.01 -14.18 -2.47
N ASP A 21 9.96 -14.47 -3.76
CA ASP A 21 10.65 -15.62 -4.35
C ASP A 21 12.19 -15.44 -4.36
N LEU A 22 12.66 -14.25 -4.79
CA LEU A 22 14.07 -14.05 -5.09
C LEU A 22 14.89 -13.56 -3.90
N PHE A 23 14.29 -12.81 -2.99
CA PHE A 23 15.03 -12.08 -1.96
C PHE A 23 14.68 -12.47 -0.52
N ALA A 24 13.53 -13.14 -0.27
CA ALA A 24 13.13 -13.43 1.10
C ALA A 24 14.12 -14.34 1.84
N SER A 25 14.35 -14.02 3.11
CA SER A 25 15.08 -14.87 4.04
C SER A 25 14.12 -15.75 4.84
N LYS A 26 14.55 -16.95 5.18
CA LYS A 26 13.80 -17.87 6.06
C LYS A 26 13.60 -17.29 7.46
N ASP A 27 14.57 -16.50 7.92
CA ASP A 27 14.55 -15.84 9.25
C ASP A 27 13.84 -14.48 9.25
N GLY A 28 13.14 -14.15 8.17
CA GLY A 28 12.50 -12.85 7.95
C GLY A 28 13.43 -11.83 7.29
N GLY A 29 12.80 -10.80 6.69
CA GLY A 29 13.50 -9.78 5.91
C GLY A 29 13.96 -10.27 4.53
N PHE A 30 14.67 -9.38 3.84
CA PHE A 30 15.06 -9.57 2.45
C PHE A 30 16.57 -9.36 2.29
N PHE A 31 17.20 -10.23 1.50
CA PHE A 31 18.59 -10.06 1.09
C PHE A 31 18.72 -8.95 0.04
N SER A 32 19.88 -8.29 0.00
CA SER A 32 20.19 -7.28 -1.02
C SER A 32 20.48 -7.87 -2.40
N THR A 33 20.66 -9.20 -2.50
CA THR A 33 20.95 -9.93 -3.73
C THR A 33 19.95 -11.05 -3.96
N SER A 34 19.60 -11.31 -5.22
CA SER A 34 18.74 -12.42 -5.63
C SER A 34 19.39 -13.77 -5.28
N ARG A 35 18.55 -14.80 -5.10
CA ARG A 35 19.01 -16.19 -4.91
C ARG A 35 19.74 -16.79 -6.12
N PHE A 36 19.59 -16.19 -7.29
CA PHE A 36 20.25 -16.62 -8.54
C PHE A 36 21.53 -15.87 -8.86
N ASN A 37 21.94 -14.93 -8.01
CA ASN A 37 23.25 -14.29 -8.16
C ASN A 37 24.37 -15.30 -7.84
N GLU A 38 25.62 -14.94 -8.20
CA GLU A 38 26.80 -15.72 -7.85
C GLU A 38 26.79 -16.14 -6.38
N THR A 39 27.35 -17.32 -6.08
CA THR A 39 27.45 -17.83 -4.71
C THR A 39 28.33 -16.90 -3.88
N LEU A 40 27.70 -16.05 -3.12
CA LEU A 40 28.36 -15.14 -2.18
C LEU A 40 28.66 -15.89 -0.88
N LEU A 41 29.81 -15.62 -0.29
CA LEU A 41 30.18 -16.14 1.05
C LEU A 41 29.18 -15.67 2.12
N LEU A 42 28.61 -14.46 1.92
CA LEU A 42 27.57 -13.90 2.78
C LEU A 42 26.59 -13.07 1.94
N ARG A 43 25.32 -13.38 2.06
CA ARG A 43 24.25 -12.53 1.52
C ARG A 43 23.88 -11.48 2.58
N HIS A 44 24.06 -10.22 2.23
CA HIS A 44 23.80 -9.10 3.14
C HIS A 44 22.30 -8.83 3.29
N ARG A 45 21.89 -8.52 4.53
CA ARG A 45 20.54 -8.03 4.90
C ARG A 45 20.71 -6.84 5.83
N GLU A 46 20.25 -5.68 5.41
CA GLU A 46 20.32 -4.46 6.19
C GLU A 46 18.93 -3.97 6.56
N GLY A 47 18.71 -3.70 7.83
CA GLY A 47 17.41 -3.27 8.34
C GLY A 47 17.36 -1.83 8.80
N HIS A 48 18.52 -1.19 9.11
CA HIS A 48 18.55 0.19 9.57
C HIS A 48 18.48 1.19 8.42
N ASP A 49 17.88 2.33 8.69
CA ASP A 49 17.84 3.46 7.76
C ASP A 49 19.14 4.26 7.88
N GLY A 50 19.72 4.60 6.74
CA GLY A 50 20.91 5.47 6.65
C GLY A 50 20.54 6.83 6.03
N ALA A 51 21.35 7.28 5.06
CA ALA A 51 21.00 8.44 4.24
C ALA A 51 19.75 8.21 3.38
N THR A 52 19.42 6.96 3.13
CA THR A 52 18.20 6.49 2.48
C THR A 52 17.48 5.47 3.37
N PRO A 53 16.15 5.30 3.19
CA PRO A 53 15.42 4.24 3.86
C PRO A 53 16.00 2.84 3.55
N SER A 54 15.95 1.92 4.51
CA SER A 54 16.44 0.57 4.28
C SER A 54 15.58 -0.16 3.24
N ALA A 55 16.23 -0.92 2.37
CA ALA A 55 15.55 -1.72 1.35
C ALA A 55 14.57 -2.73 1.99
N ASN A 56 14.91 -3.29 3.14
CA ASN A 56 14.06 -4.20 3.90
C ASN A 56 12.76 -3.52 4.36
N ALA A 57 12.85 -2.33 4.96
CA ALA A 57 11.68 -1.61 5.43
C ALA A 57 10.82 -1.10 4.26
N CYS A 58 11.43 -0.65 3.16
CA CYS A 58 10.71 -0.28 1.93
C CYS A 58 9.95 -1.47 1.34
N ALA A 59 10.59 -2.62 1.20
CA ALA A 59 9.95 -3.84 0.71
C ALA A 59 8.81 -4.28 1.63
N ALA A 60 9.02 -4.24 2.96
CA ALA A 60 7.98 -4.57 3.93
C ALA A 60 6.78 -3.60 3.82
N LEU A 61 7.01 -2.29 3.67
CA LEU A 61 5.93 -1.31 3.50
C LEU A 61 5.16 -1.53 2.20
N ALA A 62 5.85 -1.80 1.10
CA ALA A 62 5.22 -2.12 -0.17
C ALA A 62 4.35 -3.38 -0.05
N LEU A 63 4.89 -4.46 0.51
CA LEU A 63 4.15 -5.70 0.73
C LEU A 63 2.96 -5.53 1.67
N ALA A 64 3.09 -4.76 2.76
CA ALA A 64 1.97 -4.46 3.65
C ALA A 64 0.83 -3.77 2.91
N ARG A 65 1.13 -2.75 2.09
CA ARG A 65 0.14 -2.02 1.28
C ARG A 65 -0.48 -2.88 0.19
N LEU A 66 0.34 -3.63 -0.56
CA LEU A 66 -0.14 -4.54 -1.60
C LEU A 66 -0.95 -5.69 -1.00
N GLY A 67 -0.62 -6.13 0.22
CA GLY A 67 -1.39 -7.11 0.97
C GLY A 67 -2.82 -6.65 1.27
N VAL A 68 -3.04 -5.36 1.50
CA VAL A 68 -4.38 -4.77 1.62
C VAL A 68 -5.02 -4.60 0.24
N HIS A 69 -4.26 -4.06 -0.71
CA HIS A 69 -4.77 -3.74 -2.05
C HIS A 69 -5.29 -4.97 -2.80
N PHE A 70 -4.58 -6.11 -2.68
CA PHE A 70 -4.92 -7.38 -3.33
C PHE A 70 -5.58 -8.41 -2.39
N ASP A 71 -5.87 -8.03 -1.15
CA ASP A 71 -6.36 -8.94 -0.11
C ASP A 71 -5.49 -10.20 0.04
N ARG A 72 -4.16 -10.00 0.09
CA ARG A 72 -3.17 -11.07 0.20
C ARG A 72 -2.56 -11.12 1.59
N GLY A 73 -3.06 -12.01 2.44
CA GLY A 73 -2.52 -12.24 3.80
C GLY A 73 -1.03 -12.57 3.79
N SER A 74 -0.56 -13.38 2.83
CA SER A 74 0.85 -13.76 2.70
C SER A 74 1.80 -12.57 2.54
N PHE A 75 1.38 -11.49 1.88
CA PHE A 75 2.18 -10.27 1.75
C PHE A 75 2.28 -9.52 3.09
N ARG A 76 1.18 -9.43 3.82
CA ARG A 76 1.16 -8.82 5.17
C ARG A 76 2.00 -9.62 6.16
N ASP A 77 1.93 -10.96 6.10
CA ASP A 77 2.73 -11.85 6.93
C ASP A 77 4.23 -11.70 6.62
N ALA A 78 4.59 -11.60 5.35
CA ALA A 78 5.98 -11.37 4.95
C ALA A 78 6.50 -10.02 5.46
N ALA A 79 5.69 -8.94 5.34
CA ALA A 79 6.00 -7.63 5.90
C ALA A 79 6.20 -7.68 7.42
N SER A 80 5.31 -8.37 8.14
CA SER A 80 5.39 -8.55 9.59
C SER A 80 6.67 -9.30 9.99
N ARG A 81 6.99 -10.41 9.33
CA ARG A 81 8.23 -11.15 9.57
C ARG A 81 9.48 -10.33 9.25
N ALA A 82 9.44 -9.50 8.20
CA ALA A 82 10.56 -8.64 7.85
C ALA A 82 10.88 -7.64 8.96
N ILE A 83 9.87 -7.04 9.58
CA ILE A 83 10.08 -6.10 10.71
C ILE A 83 10.47 -6.84 11.98
N ALA A 84 9.85 -7.99 12.26
CA ALA A 84 10.17 -8.81 13.43
C ALA A 84 11.63 -9.27 13.45
N ALA A 85 12.24 -9.52 12.29
CA ALA A 85 13.65 -9.89 12.18
C ALA A 85 14.62 -8.85 12.76
N TYR A 86 14.20 -7.59 12.87
CA TYR A 86 14.98 -6.50 13.45
C TYR A 86 14.38 -5.98 14.76
N GLY A 87 13.41 -6.65 15.34
CA GLY A 87 12.63 -6.18 16.50
C GLY A 87 13.49 -5.70 17.66
N LEU A 88 14.49 -6.50 18.09
CA LEU A 88 15.40 -6.10 19.17
C LEU A 88 16.26 -4.88 18.82
N ALA A 89 16.65 -4.71 17.56
CA ALA A 89 17.43 -3.56 17.14
C ALA A 89 16.55 -2.30 17.10
N VAL A 90 15.32 -2.44 16.60
CA VAL A 90 14.30 -1.36 16.61
C VAL A 90 13.99 -0.91 18.03
N GLU A 91 13.83 -1.84 18.97
CA GLU A 91 13.57 -1.54 20.39
C GLU A 91 14.73 -0.76 21.04
N LYS A 92 15.97 -1.19 20.79
CA LYS A 92 17.16 -0.56 21.38
C LYS A 92 17.51 0.79 20.75
N GLN A 93 17.29 0.95 19.46
CA GLN A 93 17.67 2.14 18.69
C GLN A 93 16.58 2.56 17.69
N PRO A 94 15.38 2.96 18.15
CA PRO A 94 14.25 3.25 17.26
C PRO A 94 14.55 4.36 16.23
N ARG A 95 15.44 5.31 16.56
CA ARG A 95 15.85 6.39 15.66
C ARG A 95 16.62 5.92 14.42
N ALA A 96 17.20 4.72 14.45
CA ALA A 96 17.88 4.13 13.31
C ALA A 96 16.93 3.35 12.38
N PHE A 97 15.63 3.28 12.71
CA PHE A 97 14.63 2.46 12.00
C PHE A 97 13.30 3.21 11.73
N PRO A 98 13.29 4.49 11.33
CA PRO A 98 12.05 5.24 11.15
C PRO A 98 11.13 4.60 10.12
N THR A 99 11.65 4.06 9.02
CA THR A 99 10.83 3.36 8.00
C THR A 99 10.21 2.07 8.55
N SER A 100 10.94 1.31 9.37
CA SER A 100 10.39 0.13 10.05
C SER A 100 9.27 0.49 11.02
N LEU A 101 9.37 1.64 11.71
CA LEU A 101 8.31 2.14 12.58
C LEU A 101 7.05 2.52 11.78
N LEU A 102 7.19 3.09 10.57
CA LEU A 102 6.04 3.34 9.69
C LEU A 102 5.35 2.04 9.27
N VAL A 103 6.13 0.97 8.99
CA VAL A 103 5.55 -0.35 8.68
C VAL A 103 4.82 -0.92 9.89
N LEU A 104 5.42 -0.82 11.07
CA LEU A 104 4.83 -1.31 12.31
C LEU A 104 3.50 -0.60 12.62
N ASP A 105 3.47 0.73 12.45
CA ASP A 105 2.25 1.52 12.60
C ASP A 105 1.17 1.08 11.60
N PHE A 106 1.54 0.94 10.31
CA PHE A 106 0.62 0.43 9.27
C PHE A 106 0.01 -0.93 9.62
N LEU A 107 0.84 -1.87 10.09
CA LEU A 107 0.40 -3.22 10.42
C LEU A 107 -0.47 -3.28 11.68
N ARG A 108 -0.23 -2.39 12.65
CA ARG A 108 -0.97 -2.34 13.93
C ARG A 108 -2.27 -1.56 13.85
N SER A 109 -2.22 -0.37 13.28
CA SER A 109 -3.37 0.55 13.21
C SER A 109 -4.32 0.21 12.07
N GLY A 110 -3.81 -0.48 11.04
CA GLY A 110 -4.49 -0.68 9.77
C GLY A 110 -4.53 0.61 8.93
N PRO A 111 -4.63 0.51 7.61
CA PRO A 111 -4.74 1.68 6.75
C PRO A 111 -6.17 2.23 6.68
N THR A 112 -6.26 3.49 6.30
CA THR A 112 -7.49 4.02 5.70
C THR A 112 -7.54 3.55 4.25
N GLU A 113 -8.53 2.74 3.93
CA GLU A 113 -8.79 2.23 2.60
C GLU A 113 -9.70 3.20 1.86
N ILE A 114 -9.27 3.68 0.70
CA ILE A 114 -10.03 4.65 -0.09
C ILE A 114 -10.30 4.06 -1.47
N ALA A 115 -11.56 3.92 -1.83
CA ALA A 115 -11.97 3.55 -3.18
C ALA A 115 -12.68 4.72 -3.84
N LEU A 116 -12.09 5.25 -4.91
CA LEU A 116 -12.70 6.25 -5.77
C LEU A 116 -13.32 5.54 -6.98
N VAL A 117 -14.61 5.72 -7.17
CA VAL A 117 -15.38 5.10 -8.24
C VAL A 117 -15.97 6.19 -9.13
N GLY A 118 -15.64 6.16 -10.42
CA GLY A 118 -16.14 7.11 -11.40
C GLY A 118 -15.30 7.16 -12.67
N ASP A 119 -15.89 7.59 -13.79
CA ASP A 119 -15.16 7.78 -15.03
C ASP A 119 -14.00 8.77 -14.82
N PRO A 120 -12.73 8.39 -15.12
CA PRO A 120 -11.56 9.25 -14.93
C PRO A 120 -11.59 10.52 -15.80
N THR A 121 -12.43 10.58 -16.82
CA THR A 121 -12.61 11.77 -17.68
C THR A 121 -13.65 12.75 -17.12
N ASP A 122 -14.54 12.31 -16.23
CA ASP A 122 -15.56 13.15 -15.60
C ASP A 122 -14.94 14.17 -14.62
N GLU A 123 -15.26 15.44 -14.78
CA GLU A 123 -14.75 16.51 -13.90
C GLU A 123 -15.16 16.34 -12.44
N ARG A 124 -16.29 15.69 -12.15
CA ARG A 124 -16.72 15.36 -10.80
C ARG A 124 -15.79 14.31 -10.17
N THR A 125 -15.38 13.28 -10.93
CA THR A 125 -14.39 12.28 -10.50
C THR A 125 -13.06 12.94 -10.24
N LYS A 126 -12.59 13.80 -11.14
CA LYS A 126 -11.33 14.55 -10.97
C LYS A 126 -11.36 15.47 -9.75
N ALA A 127 -12.52 16.07 -9.45
CA ALA A 127 -12.68 16.92 -8.26
C ALA A 127 -12.52 16.12 -6.97
N LEU A 128 -13.12 14.92 -6.88
CA LEU A 128 -12.94 14.00 -5.76
C LEU A 128 -11.49 13.50 -5.66
N ASP A 129 -10.88 13.12 -6.78
CA ASP A 129 -9.49 12.65 -6.80
C ASP A 129 -8.51 13.72 -6.35
N ARG A 130 -8.71 14.99 -6.74
CA ARG A 130 -7.91 16.11 -6.25
C ARG A 130 -7.98 16.26 -4.72
N VAL A 131 -9.13 16.02 -4.11
CA VAL A 131 -9.29 16.05 -2.65
C VAL A 131 -8.51 14.90 -2.02
N VAL A 132 -8.66 13.68 -2.53
CA VAL A 132 -7.95 12.49 -2.02
C VAL A 132 -6.43 12.66 -2.17
N ALA A 133 -5.97 13.15 -3.32
CA ALA A 133 -4.55 13.37 -3.59
C ALA A 133 -3.95 14.50 -2.74
N GLY A 134 -4.72 15.57 -2.53
CA GLY A 134 -4.27 16.76 -1.80
C GLY A 134 -4.40 16.68 -0.28
N THR A 135 -4.98 15.60 0.28
CA THR A 135 -5.11 15.44 1.72
C THR A 135 -4.05 14.47 2.23
N PHE A 136 -3.29 14.88 3.25
CA PHE A 136 -2.34 14.00 3.90
C PHE A 136 -3.08 12.98 4.77
N ILE A 137 -2.84 11.69 4.51
CA ILE A 137 -3.34 10.57 5.30
C ILE A 137 -2.15 9.61 5.45
N ALA A 138 -1.63 9.50 6.67
CA ALA A 138 -0.37 8.82 6.95
C ALA A 138 -0.37 7.36 6.46
N GLN A 139 -1.42 6.62 6.79
CA GLN A 139 -1.56 5.20 6.43
C GLN A 139 -2.77 5.03 5.52
N ARG A 140 -2.56 5.10 4.20
CA ARG A 140 -3.64 4.95 3.23
C ARG A 140 -3.32 3.93 2.14
N VAL A 141 -4.36 3.25 1.67
CA VAL A 141 -4.34 2.45 0.43
C VAL A 141 -5.48 2.94 -0.45
N ILE A 142 -5.18 3.27 -1.70
CA ILE A 142 -6.14 3.86 -2.63
C ILE A 142 -6.35 2.91 -3.81
N ALA A 143 -7.61 2.68 -4.16
CA ALA A 143 -8.03 2.05 -5.41
C ALA A 143 -8.91 2.99 -6.23
N ARG A 144 -8.77 2.95 -7.54
CA ARG A 144 -9.56 3.72 -8.49
C ARG A 144 -10.24 2.78 -9.47
N GLY A 145 -11.53 3.01 -9.72
CA GLY A 145 -12.34 2.26 -10.68
C GLY A 145 -13.31 3.16 -11.41
N ASP A 146 -13.73 2.75 -12.60
CA ASP A 146 -14.66 3.51 -13.45
C ASP A 146 -16.14 3.35 -13.08
N GLY A 147 -16.45 2.49 -12.11
CA GLY A 147 -17.79 2.12 -11.69
C GLY A 147 -18.30 0.81 -12.27
N SER A 148 -17.52 0.17 -13.14
CA SER A 148 -17.78 -1.19 -13.60
C SER A 148 -17.53 -2.22 -12.50
N PRO A 149 -18.18 -3.41 -12.55
CA PRO A 149 -17.89 -4.48 -11.61
C PRO A 149 -16.41 -4.85 -11.64
N SER A 150 -15.76 -4.82 -10.48
CA SER A 150 -14.33 -5.06 -10.36
C SER A 150 -14.04 -6.27 -9.49
N GLN A 151 -13.05 -7.08 -9.90
CA GLN A 151 -12.51 -8.18 -9.10
C GLN A 151 -11.48 -7.68 -8.07
N GLN A 152 -11.03 -6.44 -8.19
CA GLN A 152 -10.12 -5.85 -7.22
C GLN A 152 -10.79 -5.73 -5.84
N PRO A 153 -10.19 -6.27 -4.77
CA PRO A 153 -10.84 -6.36 -3.46
C PRO A 153 -11.35 -5.00 -2.93
N LEU A 154 -10.55 -3.94 -3.05
CA LEU A 154 -10.95 -2.60 -2.58
C LEU A 154 -12.09 -1.97 -3.37
N LEU A 155 -12.34 -2.41 -4.60
CA LEU A 155 -13.43 -1.90 -5.47
C LEU A 155 -14.65 -2.80 -5.46
N ARG A 156 -14.54 -4.01 -4.92
CA ARG A 156 -15.62 -5.00 -4.94
C ARG A 156 -16.88 -4.44 -4.25
N GLY A 157 -18.00 -4.48 -4.95
CA GLY A 157 -19.29 -4.00 -4.46
C GLY A 157 -19.42 -2.47 -4.35
N LYS A 158 -18.44 -1.71 -4.84
CA LYS A 158 -18.48 -0.24 -4.86
C LYS A 158 -18.88 0.26 -6.24
N THR A 159 -19.91 1.09 -6.30
CA THR A 159 -20.55 1.54 -7.54
C THR A 159 -20.73 3.05 -7.53
N LEU A 160 -21.18 3.61 -8.66
CA LEU A 160 -21.67 4.97 -8.71
C LEU A 160 -22.88 5.13 -7.79
N VAL A 161 -23.03 6.28 -7.16
CA VAL A 161 -24.20 6.62 -6.33
C VAL A 161 -25.15 7.46 -7.15
N ASN A 162 -26.30 6.92 -7.53
CA ASN A 162 -27.28 7.60 -8.42
C ASN A 162 -26.65 8.15 -9.71
N GLY A 163 -25.69 7.40 -10.29
CA GLY A 163 -24.96 7.82 -11.48
C GLY A 163 -23.88 8.89 -11.24
N ALA A 164 -23.61 9.27 -10.00
CA ALA A 164 -22.53 10.17 -9.64
C ALA A 164 -21.29 9.40 -9.15
N PRO A 165 -20.07 9.90 -9.43
CA PRO A 165 -18.86 9.34 -8.85
C PRO A 165 -18.88 9.47 -7.33
N ALA A 166 -18.22 8.50 -6.65
CA ALA A 166 -18.24 8.43 -5.20
C ALA A 166 -16.90 7.96 -4.63
N VAL A 167 -16.60 8.41 -3.41
CA VAL A 167 -15.48 7.92 -2.61
C VAL A 167 -16.01 7.11 -1.44
N TYR A 168 -15.51 5.90 -1.30
CA TYR A 168 -15.76 5.01 -0.19
C TYR A 168 -14.53 5.01 0.74
N ILE A 169 -14.74 5.29 2.02
CA ILE A 169 -13.69 5.27 3.04
C ILE A 169 -14.00 4.10 3.95
N CYS A 170 -13.03 3.17 4.06
CA CYS A 170 -13.18 2.00 4.90
C CYS A 170 -12.00 1.90 5.87
N ARG A 171 -12.26 1.34 7.05
CA ARG A 171 -11.24 0.98 8.04
C ARG A 171 -11.60 -0.38 8.64
N ASN A 172 -10.63 -1.27 8.73
CA ASN A 172 -10.83 -2.59 9.32
C ASN A 172 -12.07 -3.32 8.75
N TYR A 173 -12.23 -3.32 7.42
CA TYR A 173 -13.35 -3.93 6.67
C TYR A 173 -14.71 -3.27 6.89
N ALA A 174 -14.82 -2.19 7.65
CA ALA A 174 -16.03 -1.39 7.80
C ALA A 174 -15.97 -0.16 6.91
N CYS A 175 -16.95 -0.02 6.01
CA CYS A 175 -17.05 1.14 5.12
C CYS A 175 -18.12 2.11 5.62
N GLU A 176 -17.82 3.38 5.54
CA GLU A 176 -18.79 4.45 5.78
C GLU A 176 -19.70 4.67 4.56
N ALA A 177 -20.73 5.50 4.71
CA ALA A 177 -21.55 5.90 3.59
C ALA A 177 -20.71 6.59 2.49
N PRO A 178 -20.93 6.27 1.20
CA PRO A 178 -20.19 6.87 0.11
C PRO A 178 -20.38 8.38 0.03
N ILE A 179 -19.33 9.10 -0.33
CA ILE A 179 -19.30 10.56 -0.41
C ILE A 179 -19.15 10.97 -1.88
N THR A 180 -20.07 11.80 -2.36
CA THR A 180 -20.10 12.31 -3.74
C THR A 180 -19.74 13.80 -3.84
N ASP A 181 -19.73 14.52 -2.72
CA ASP A 181 -19.40 15.95 -2.65
C ASP A 181 -17.94 16.17 -2.23
N PRO A 182 -17.13 16.92 -3.01
CA PRO A 182 -15.72 17.17 -2.69
C PRO A 182 -15.51 17.96 -1.38
N GLY A 183 -16.44 18.83 -0.99
CA GLY A 183 -16.36 19.61 0.25
C GLY A 183 -16.56 18.72 1.47
N ALA A 184 -17.61 17.88 1.44
CA ALA A 184 -17.86 16.88 2.48
C ALA A 184 -16.69 15.86 2.59
N LEU A 185 -16.13 15.45 1.45
CA LEU A 185 -14.97 14.56 1.42
C LEU A 185 -13.76 15.20 2.11
N ARG A 186 -13.46 16.47 1.79
CA ARG A 186 -12.36 17.21 2.42
C ARG A 186 -12.56 17.32 3.93
N ALA A 187 -13.73 17.72 4.37
CA ALA A 187 -14.05 17.82 5.79
C ALA A 187 -13.84 16.46 6.50
N LYS A 188 -14.33 15.38 5.89
CA LYS A 188 -14.20 14.03 6.44
C LYS A 188 -12.76 13.55 6.56
N LEU A 189 -11.94 13.74 5.52
CA LEU A 189 -10.55 13.31 5.52
C LEU A 189 -9.67 14.14 6.45
N THR A 190 -10.02 15.41 6.70
CA THR A 190 -9.28 16.29 7.61
C THR A 190 -9.56 15.97 9.09
N LEU A 191 -10.79 15.56 9.41
CA LEU A 191 -11.21 15.22 10.79
C LEU A 191 -10.81 13.80 11.22
N GLY A 192 -10.49 12.93 10.28
CA GLY A 192 -10.20 11.51 10.52
C GLY A 192 -8.73 11.11 10.36
N GLY A 193 -7.82 12.09 10.17
CA GLY A 193 -6.38 11.89 10.04
C GLY A 193 -5.66 11.91 11.39
#